data_afe48f03570c8665a1d72f8914d932d9
#
_entry.id   afe48f03570c8665a1d72f8914d932d9
#
_cell.length_a   1.000
_cell.length_b   1.000
_cell.length_c   1.000
_cell.angle_alpha   90.00
_cell.angle_beta   90.00
_cell.angle_gamma   90.00
#
_symmetry.space_group_name_H-M   'P 1'
#
loop_
_entity.id
_entity.type
_entity.pdbx_description
1 polymer ?
#
loop_
_entity_poly.entity_id
_entity_poly.type
_entity_poly.pdbx_seq_one_letter_code
_entity_poly.pdbx_strand_id
1 'polypeptide(L)'
;MGKTSLDAFMATCPELDTLKVKGRGKKSLDSFLEYVKATYPQLTTVTVVDDIETLVRDSDVISFAATAGTDPSKYAYVKGEWIKPGALIVAPSAFDMETDFLKEKCKMVVDNIKLYEAWAEEYPYPTFGSINIIGAKFTDMFHDGIISKSDITDMGDILLGNASGRDSDDQIIVYSVGGMPVEDVAWGKVCYENAVKMGLGTKLNLWNKPDMC
;
A
#
# COMPACT_ATOMS: atom_id res chain seq x y z
N MET A 1 -9.44 -2.02 4.86
CA MET A 1 -8.44 -1.58 3.86
C MET A 1 -9.05 -1.35 2.48
N GLY A 2 -9.65 -2.32 1.76
CA GLY A 2 -10.09 -2.09 0.37
C GLY A 2 -11.00 -0.88 0.15
N LYS A 3 -12.00 -0.63 1.02
CA LYS A 3 -12.86 0.56 0.93
C LYS A 3 -12.05 1.85 1.08
N THR A 4 -11.22 1.94 2.09
CA THR A 4 -10.39 3.13 2.38
C THR A 4 -9.37 3.40 1.27
N SER A 5 -8.76 2.35 0.69
CA SER A 5 -7.87 2.51 -0.46
C SER A 5 -8.63 3.05 -1.68
N LEU A 6 -9.82 2.51 -1.97
CA LEU A 6 -10.66 3.02 -3.05
C LEU A 6 -11.05 4.48 -2.81
N ASP A 7 -11.43 4.84 -1.57
CA ASP A 7 -11.78 6.22 -1.23
C ASP A 7 -10.63 7.19 -1.53
N ALA A 8 -9.40 6.80 -1.20
CA ALA A 8 -8.21 7.59 -1.49
C ALA A 8 -7.95 7.72 -3.02
N PHE A 9 -8.09 6.63 -3.77
CA PHE A 9 -7.93 6.69 -5.23
C PHE A 9 -9.01 7.54 -5.89
N MET A 10 -10.27 7.40 -5.49
CA MET A 10 -11.37 8.20 -6.05
C MET A 10 -11.27 9.69 -5.68
N ALA A 11 -10.65 10.02 -4.56
CA ALA A 11 -10.39 11.40 -4.18
C ALA A 11 -9.26 12.05 -4.99
N THR A 12 -8.28 11.26 -5.44
CA THR A 12 -7.10 11.74 -6.18
C THR A 12 -7.22 11.57 -7.69
N CYS A 13 -7.99 10.57 -8.14
CA CYS A 13 -8.21 10.24 -9.54
C CYS A 13 -9.73 10.08 -9.79
N PRO A 14 -10.49 11.17 -9.74
CA PRO A 14 -11.96 11.12 -9.85
C PRO A 14 -12.48 10.67 -11.23
N GLU A 15 -11.60 10.65 -12.22
CA GLU A 15 -11.88 10.20 -13.59
C GLU A 15 -11.91 8.68 -13.76
N LEU A 16 -11.53 7.92 -12.73
CA LEU A 16 -11.61 6.45 -12.78
C LEU A 16 -13.05 6.00 -12.95
N ASP A 17 -13.31 5.17 -13.96
CA ASP A 17 -14.62 4.67 -14.34
C ASP A 17 -14.75 3.15 -14.32
N THR A 18 -13.62 2.46 -14.24
CA THR A 18 -13.53 0.99 -14.28
C THR A 18 -12.85 0.46 -13.02
N LEU A 19 -13.44 -0.59 -12.43
CA LEU A 19 -12.92 -1.26 -11.26
C LEU A 19 -12.94 -2.78 -11.44
N LYS A 20 -11.78 -3.41 -11.33
CA LYS A 20 -11.66 -4.87 -11.21
C LYS A 20 -11.43 -5.23 -9.75
N VAL A 21 -12.13 -6.23 -9.25
CA VAL A 21 -12.05 -6.65 -7.85
C VAL A 21 -11.81 -8.15 -7.75
N LYS A 22 -10.85 -8.53 -6.92
CA LYS A 22 -10.64 -9.91 -6.50
C LYS A 22 -10.69 -10.01 -4.98
N GLY A 23 -11.55 -10.88 -4.46
CA GLY A 23 -11.68 -11.13 -3.03
C GLY A 23 -11.81 -12.61 -2.72
N ARG A 24 -11.36 -13.05 -1.54
CA ARG A 24 -11.43 -14.46 -1.12
C ARG A 24 -12.75 -14.84 -0.48
N GLY A 25 -13.40 -13.92 0.19
CA GLY A 25 -14.62 -14.18 0.95
C GLY A 25 -15.84 -13.53 0.33
N LYS A 26 -16.85 -14.33 -0.05
CA LYS A 26 -18.08 -13.84 -0.68
C LYS A 26 -18.73 -12.69 0.11
N LYS A 27 -18.92 -12.83 1.42
CA LYS A 27 -19.55 -11.79 2.26
C LYS A 27 -18.80 -10.45 2.23
N SER A 28 -17.45 -10.50 2.28
CA SER A 28 -16.63 -9.29 2.23
C SER A 28 -16.66 -8.64 0.85
N LEU A 29 -16.67 -9.46 -0.20
CA LEU A 29 -16.79 -9.01 -1.57
C LEU A 29 -18.13 -8.35 -1.82
N ASP A 30 -19.24 -9.01 -1.45
CA ASP A 30 -20.59 -8.47 -1.59
C ASP A 30 -20.72 -7.11 -0.86
N SER A 31 -20.24 -7.02 0.39
CA SER A 31 -20.24 -5.75 1.15
C SER A 31 -19.37 -4.65 0.52
N PHE A 32 -18.30 -5.03 -0.15
CA PHE A 32 -17.48 -4.07 -0.89
C PHE A 32 -18.19 -3.57 -2.14
N LEU A 33 -18.80 -4.47 -2.92
CA LEU A 33 -19.55 -4.12 -4.12
C LEU A 33 -20.78 -3.25 -3.83
N GLU A 34 -21.51 -3.55 -2.75
CA GLU A 34 -22.61 -2.68 -2.26
C GLU A 34 -22.10 -1.28 -1.93
N TYR A 35 -20.97 -1.19 -1.23
CA TYR A 35 -20.33 0.09 -0.91
C TYR A 35 -19.95 0.87 -2.17
N VAL A 36 -19.29 0.22 -3.12
CA VAL A 36 -18.88 0.84 -4.40
C VAL A 36 -20.10 1.41 -5.12
N LYS A 37 -21.15 0.61 -5.28
CA LYS A 37 -22.37 1.01 -5.97
C LYS A 37 -23.08 2.20 -5.29
N ALA A 38 -23.06 2.25 -3.97
CA ALA A 38 -23.72 3.33 -3.22
C ALA A 38 -22.90 4.63 -3.21
N THR A 39 -21.56 4.53 -3.24
CA THR A 39 -20.67 5.67 -3.01
C THR A 39 -20.11 6.26 -4.30
N TYR A 40 -19.83 5.40 -5.29
CA TYR A 40 -19.11 5.77 -6.52
C TYR A 40 -19.88 5.39 -7.79
N PRO A 41 -21.00 6.08 -8.10
CA PRO A 41 -21.80 5.80 -9.31
C PRO A 41 -21.04 6.06 -10.61
N GLN A 42 -19.95 6.82 -10.60
CA GLN A 42 -19.06 7.04 -11.73
C GLN A 42 -18.23 5.81 -12.10
N LEU A 43 -18.07 4.83 -11.22
CA LEU A 43 -17.49 3.52 -11.56
C LEU A 43 -18.51 2.71 -12.34
N THR A 44 -18.59 2.97 -13.64
CA THR A 44 -19.62 2.40 -14.53
C THR A 44 -19.38 0.94 -14.87
N THR A 45 -18.12 0.50 -14.79
CA THR A 45 -17.71 -0.88 -15.05
C THR A 45 -17.06 -1.47 -13.80
N VAL A 46 -17.78 -2.34 -13.12
CA VAL A 46 -17.27 -3.06 -11.94
C VAL A 46 -17.30 -4.56 -12.20
N THR A 47 -16.13 -5.19 -12.26
CA THR A 47 -15.98 -6.61 -12.59
C THR A 47 -15.29 -7.36 -11.46
N VAL A 48 -15.89 -8.47 -11.04
CA VAL A 48 -15.24 -9.44 -10.15
C VAL A 48 -14.45 -10.41 -11.01
N VAL A 49 -13.19 -10.62 -10.66
CA VAL A 49 -12.29 -11.51 -11.39
C VAL A 49 -11.73 -12.61 -10.49
N ASP A 50 -11.40 -13.75 -11.08
CA ASP A 50 -10.97 -14.93 -10.33
C ASP A 50 -9.46 -15.12 -10.27
N ASP A 51 -8.71 -14.52 -11.16
CA ASP A 51 -7.26 -14.65 -11.25
C ASP A 51 -6.53 -13.31 -11.15
N ILE A 52 -5.23 -13.35 -10.84
CA ILE A 52 -4.39 -12.16 -10.67
C ILE A 52 -4.04 -11.52 -12.01
N GLU A 53 -3.84 -12.30 -13.06
CA GLU A 53 -3.50 -11.77 -14.37
C GLU A 53 -4.62 -10.86 -14.89
N THR A 54 -5.86 -11.34 -14.89
CA THR A 54 -7.03 -10.55 -15.30
C THR A 54 -7.21 -9.32 -14.42
N LEU A 55 -6.89 -9.41 -13.11
CA LEU A 55 -6.97 -8.29 -12.18
C LEU A 55 -6.02 -7.15 -12.57
N VAL A 56 -4.76 -7.47 -12.92
CA VAL A 56 -3.70 -6.46 -13.09
C VAL A 56 -3.54 -5.98 -14.53
N ARG A 57 -3.90 -6.80 -15.53
CA ARG A 57 -3.79 -6.38 -16.95
C ARG A 57 -4.61 -5.12 -17.22
N ASP A 58 -4.02 -4.20 -17.96
CA ASP A 58 -4.61 -2.92 -18.39
C ASP A 58 -5.08 -2.01 -17.24
N SER A 59 -4.63 -2.26 -16.00
CA SER A 59 -4.96 -1.44 -14.84
C SER A 59 -3.95 -0.31 -14.66
N ASP A 60 -4.45 0.93 -14.49
CA ASP A 60 -3.62 2.11 -14.21
C ASP A 60 -3.14 2.14 -12.77
N VAL A 61 -4.03 1.73 -11.86
CA VAL A 61 -3.75 1.64 -10.42
C VAL A 61 -4.09 0.24 -9.93
N ILE A 62 -3.14 -0.38 -9.25
CA ILE A 62 -3.27 -1.73 -8.69
C ILE A 62 -3.05 -1.64 -7.19
N SER A 63 -3.98 -2.16 -6.39
CA SER A 63 -3.85 -2.16 -4.93
C SER A 63 -3.96 -3.56 -4.34
N PHE A 64 -2.94 -3.97 -3.61
CA PHE A 64 -2.91 -5.24 -2.87
C PHE A 64 -3.30 -5.00 -1.41
N ALA A 65 -4.61 -5.01 -1.13
CA ALA A 65 -5.16 -4.75 0.20
C ALA A 65 -5.76 -6.01 0.87
N ALA A 66 -5.37 -7.20 0.41
CA ALA A 66 -5.86 -8.46 0.97
C ALA A 66 -4.98 -8.93 2.12
N THR A 67 -5.58 -9.44 3.20
CA THR A 67 -4.81 -10.06 4.28
C THR A 67 -4.02 -11.26 3.74
N ALA A 68 -2.72 -11.24 3.84
CA ALA A 68 -1.83 -12.36 3.60
C ALA A 68 -1.34 -12.93 4.95
N GLY A 69 -1.10 -14.24 4.98
CA GLY A 69 -0.36 -14.85 6.09
C GLY A 69 1.14 -14.61 5.95
N THR A 70 1.93 -15.21 6.82
CA THR A 70 3.40 -15.16 6.80
C THR A 70 4.05 -16.20 5.87
N ASP A 71 3.26 -16.91 5.08
CA ASP A 71 3.74 -17.93 4.15
C ASP A 71 3.91 -17.31 2.74
N PRO A 72 5.16 -17.06 2.28
CA PRO A 72 5.42 -16.41 0.99
C PRO A 72 4.85 -17.20 -0.21
N SER A 73 4.70 -18.51 -0.09
CA SER A 73 4.12 -19.34 -1.17
C SER A 73 2.64 -19.01 -1.47
N LYS A 74 1.99 -18.28 -0.57
CA LYS A 74 0.59 -17.84 -0.68
C LYS A 74 0.41 -16.38 -1.06
N TYR A 75 1.50 -15.65 -1.27
CA TYR A 75 1.40 -14.28 -1.73
C TYR A 75 0.86 -14.23 -3.16
N ALA A 76 0.15 -13.15 -3.48
CA ALA A 76 -0.22 -12.90 -4.85
C ALA A 76 1.06 -12.71 -5.67
N TYR A 77 1.30 -13.59 -6.62
CA TYR A 77 2.43 -13.43 -7.54
C TYR A 77 1.99 -12.72 -8.80
N VAL A 78 2.71 -11.68 -9.17
CA VAL A 78 2.44 -10.84 -10.34
C VAL A 78 3.61 -10.95 -11.30
N LYS A 79 3.35 -11.35 -12.54
CA LYS A 79 4.37 -11.30 -13.58
C LYS A 79 4.48 -9.88 -14.14
N GLY A 80 5.70 -9.43 -14.32
CA GLY A 80 5.98 -8.12 -14.88
C GLY A 80 5.36 -7.88 -16.26
N GLU A 81 5.31 -8.91 -17.09
CA GLU A 81 4.68 -8.88 -18.43
C GLU A 81 3.17 -8.59 -18.42
N TRP A 82 2.53 -8.69 -17.27
CA TRP A 82 1.10 -8.36 -17.12
C TRP A 82 0.86 -6.88 -16.82
N ILE A 83 1.90 -6.17 -16.41
CA ILE A 83 1.80 -4.77 -15.97
C ILE A 83 1.98 -3.85 -17.17
N LYS A 84 1.01 -2.97 -17.38
CA LYS A 84 1.11 -1.99 -18.45
C LYS A 84 2.11 -0.87 -18.10
N PRO A 85 2.75 -0.26 -19.10
CA PRO A 85 3.55 0.95 -18.86
C PRO A 85 2.73 2.02 -18.13
N GLY A 86 3.38 2.77 -17.24
CA GLY A 86 2.75 3.83 -16.46
C GLY A 86 1.94 3.38 -15.26
N ALA A 87 1.77 2.08 -15.02
CA ALA A 87 0.99 1.58 -13.89
C ALA A 87 1.57 1.97 -12.53
N LEU A 88 0.70 2.25 -11.57
CA LEU A 88 1.03 2.42 -10.15
C LEU A 88 0.55 1.21 -9.36
N ILE A 89 1.48 0.53 -8.70
CA ILE A 89 1.19 -0.57 -7.78
C ILE A 89 1.34 -0.04 -6.35
N VAL A 90 0.26 -0.02 -5.57
CA VAL A 90 0.25 0.35 -4.16
C VAL A 90 0.07 -0.90 -3.32
N ALA A 91 1.03 -1.18 -2.45
CA ALA A 91 1.12 -2.44 -1.74
C ALA A 91 1.12 -2.28 -0.20
N PRO A 92 -0.05 -2.07 0.41
CA PRO A 92 -0.19 -2.14 1.87
C PRO A 92 -0.31 -3.58 2.38
N SER A 93 -0.18 -4.58 1.51
CA SER A 93 -0.23 -6.00 1.85
C SER A 93 0.69 -6.80 0.93
N ALA A 94 0.84 -8.10 1.24
CA ALA A 94 1.76 -8.98 0.56
C ALA A 94 1.39 -9.22 -0.91
N PHE A 95 2.37 -9.05 -1.76
CA PHE A 95 2.45 -9.61 -3.10
C PHE A 95 3.92 -9.83 -3.44
N ASP A 96 4.21 -10.58 -4.49
CA ASP A 96 5.55 -10.80 -5.01
C ASP A 96 5.57 -10.67 -6.53
N MET A 97 6.73 -10.33 -7.08
CA MET A 97 7.00 -10.27 -8.52
C MET A 97 8.48 -10.50 -8.81
N GLU A 98 8.84 -10.64 -10.09
CA GLU A 98 10.19 -10.92 -10.50
C GLU A 98 11.18 -9.83 -10.05
N THR A 99 12.29 -10.25 -9.45
CA THR A 99 13.37 -9.37 -9.00
C THR A 99 13.96 -8.56 -10.15
N ASP A 100 14.19 -9.19 -11.30
CA ASP A 100 14.74 -8.52 -12.48
C ASP A 100 13.77 -7.45 -13.02
N PHE A 101 12.46 -7.72 -13.00
CA PHE A 101 11.48 -6.74 -13.42
C PHE A 101 11.42 -5.52 -12.47
N LEU A 102 11.48 -5.78 -11.15
CA LEU A 102 11.58 -4.70 -10.16
C LEU A 102 12.78 -3.81 -10.41
N LYS A 103 13.97 -4.44 -10.62
CA LYS A 103 15.21 -3.72 -10.86
C LYS A 103 15.23 -2.91 -12.15
N GLU A 104 14.76 -3.51 -13.25
CA GLU A 104 14.97 -2.96 -14.60
C GLU A 104 13.83 -2.04 -15.05
N LYS A 105 12.63 -2.24 -14.54
CA LYS A 105 11.41 -1.63 -15.07
C LYS A 105 10.64 -0.79 -14.07
N CYS A 106 10.90 -0.93 -12.76
CA CYS A 106 10.11 -0.29 -11.75
C CYS A 106 10.89 0.80 -11.01
N LYS A 107 10.20 1.89 -10.71
CA LYS A 107 10.61 2.80 -9.64
C LYS A 107 10.13 2.22 -8.32
N MET A 108 11.06 1.89 -7.45
CA MET A 108 10.78 1.35 -6.13
C MET A 108 10.63 2.49 -5.14
N VAL A 109 9.43 2.62 -4.56
CA VAL A 109 9.11 3.67 -3.58
C VAL A 109 8.70 3.02 -2.27
N VAL A 110 9.14 3.58 -1.16
CA VAL A 110 8.76 3.15 0.20
C VAL A 110 8.24 4.34 1.00
N ASP A 111 7.40 4.09 1.97
CA ASP A 111 6.94 5.12 2.91
C ASP A 111 8.08 5.69 3.76
N ASN A 112 8.97 4.84 4.29
CA ASN A 112 10.20 5.25 4.96
C ASN A 112 11.24 4.12 4.94
N ILE A 113 12.35 4.32 4.26
CA ILE A 113 13.40 3.29 4.13
C ILE A 113 13.95 2.82 5.48
N LYS A 114 14.01 3.70 6.49
CA LYS A 114 14.51 3.34 7.82
C LYS A 114 13.64 2.31 8.55
N LEU A 115 12.34 2.26 8.23
CA LEU A 115 11.46 1.22 8.75
C LEU A 115 11.91 -0.17 8.26
N TYR A 116 12.20 -0.28 6.98
CA TYR A 116 12.62 -1.55 6.37
C TYR A 116 14.03 -1.94 6.78
N GLU A 117 14.93 -0.97 6.95
CA GLU A 117 16.27 -1.20 7.52
C GLU A 117 16.17 -1.75 8.95
N ALA A 118 15.32 -1.17 9.81
CA ALA A 118 15.10 -1.67 11.16
C ALA A 118 14.53 -3.10 11.15
N TRP A 119 13.61 -3.41 10.26
CA TRP A 119 13.11 -4.78 10.10
C TRP A 119 14.20 -5.75 9.64
N ALA A 120 15.10 -5.32 8.73
CA ALA A 120 16.23 -6.14 8.30
C ALA A 120 17.24 -6.43 9.41
N GLU A 121 17.33 -5.58 10.44
CA GLU A 121 18.14 -5.82 11.65
C GLU A 121 17.42 -6.76 12.64
N GLU A 122 16.08 -6.68 12.73
CA GLU A 122 15.28 -7.41 13.72
C GLU A 122 14.91 -8.82 13.27
N TYR A 123 14.66 -9.03 11.96
CA TYR A 123 14.15 -10.28 11.42
C TYR A 123 15.22 -11.04 10.62
N PRO A 124 15.12 -12.40 10.60
CA PRO A 124 16.07 -13.21 9.83
C PRO A 124 16.04 -12.87 8.33
N TYR A 125 17.21 -12.90 7.74
CA TYR A 125 17.35 -12.81 6.28
C TYR A 125 16.91 -14.14 5.58
N PRO A 126 16.21 -14.12 4.43
CA PRO A 126 15.66 -12.91 3.78
C PRO A 126 14.48 -12.31 4.59
N THR A 127 14.54 -11.00 4.81
CA THR A 127 13.55 -10.26 5.60
C THR A 127 12.14 -10.37 5.03
N PHE A 128 12.03 -10.38 3.70
CA PHE A 128 10.75 -10.56 3.00
C PHE A 128 10.02 -11.86 3.35
N GLY A 129 10.76 -12.91 3.75
CA GLY A 129 10.17 -14.15 4.24
C GLY A 129 9.43 -14.01 5.57
N SER A 130 9.83 -13.03 6.40
CA SER A 130 9.23 -12.76 7.71
C SER A 130 8.27 -11.58 7.64
N ILE A 131 8.66 -10.51 6.93
CA ILE A 131 7.89 -9.30 6.72
C ILE A 131 7.31 -9.34 5.30
N ASN A 132 6.05 -9.62 5.18
CA ASN A 132 5.36 -9.87 3.92
C ASN A 132 4.99 -8.57 3.14
N ILE A 133 5.80 -7.55 3.24
CA ILE A 133 5.65 -6.26 2.55
C ILE A 133 6.75 -6.12 1.50
N ILE A 134 6.43 -5.73 0.28
CA ILE A 134 7.35 -5.73 -0.86
C ILE A 134 8.61 -4.87 -0.62
N GLY A 135 8.54 -3.83 0.22
CA GLY A 135 9.70 -3.02 0.59
C GLY A 135 10.76 -3.81 1.36
N ALA A 136 10.40 -4.87 2.09
CA ALA A 136 11.38 -5.79 2.67
C ALA A 136 12.14 -6.56 1.58
N LYS A 137 11.49 -6.91 0.47
CA LYS A 137 12.19 -7.47 -0.70
C LYS A 137 13.16 -6.47 -1.32
N PHE A 138 12.83 -5.18 -1.34
CA PHE A 138 13.76 -4.15 -1.82
C PHE A 138 15.01 -4.08 -0.95
N THR A 139 14.87 -4.16 0.38
CA THR A 139 16.03 -4.22 1.29
C THR A 139 16.84 -5.51 1.13
N ASP A 140 16.19 -6.64 0.91
CA ASP A 140 16.89 -7.89 0.59
C ASP A 140 17.67 -7.78 -0.72
N MET A 141 17.09 -7.18 -1.78
CA MET A 141 17.78 -6.91 -3.05
C MET A 141 18.99 -5.98 -2.88
N PHE A 142 18.88 -4.98 -2.00
CA PHE A 142 20.02 -4.12 -1.66
C PHE A 142 21.10 -4.89 -0.90
N HIS A 143 20.74 -5.69 0.07
CA HIS A 143 21.66 -6.56 0.82
C HIS A 143 22.45 -7.50 -0.12
N ASP A 144 21.80 -8.04 -1.14
CA ASP A 144 22.39 -8.95 -2.12
C ASP A 144 23.24 -8.24 -3.20
N GLY A 145 23.28 -6.91 -3.16
CA GLY A 145 24.00 -6.13 -4.16
C GLY A 145 23.33 -6.13 -5.55
N ILE A 146 22.05 -6.53 -5.63
CA ILE A 146 21.27 -6.51 -6.88
C ILE A 146 20.93 -5.08 -7.27
N ILE A 147 20.63 -4.23 -6.28
CA ILE A 147 20.38 -2.80 -6.42
C ILE A 147 21.23 -2.01 -5.43
N SER A 148 21.31 -0.71 -5.61
CA SER A 148 21.88 0.23 -4.63
C SER A 148 20.79 0.87 -3.78
N LYS A 149 21.13 1.42 -2.61
CA LYS A 149 20.17 2.12 -1.76
C LYS A 149 19.50 3.31 -2.47
N SER A 150 20.23 3.97 -3.38
CA SER A 150 19.70 5.08 -4.19
C SER A 150 18.63 4.67 -5.20
N ASP A 151 18.45 3.36 -5.46
CA ASP A 151 17.40 2.85 -6.34
C ASP A 151 16.05 2.75 -5.60
N ILE A 152 16.04 2.92 -4.27
CA ILE A 152 14.85 2.96 -3.44
C ILE A 152 14.57 4.43 -3.10
N THR A 153 13.39 4.92 -3.48
CA THR A 153 12.97 6.31 -3.23
C THR A 153 12.09 6.37 -1.98
N ASP A 154 12.40 7.29 -1.08
CA ASP A 154 11.57 7.56 0.10
C ASP A 154 10.39 8.48 -0.27
N MET A 155 9.18 8.15 0.18
CA MET A 155 7.99 8.97 -0.07
C MET A 155 8.15 10.38 0.53
N GLY A 156 8.84 10.50 1.65
CA GLY A 156 9.15 11.79 2.27
C GLY A 156 9.93 12.71 1.34
N ASP A 157 10.90 12.17 0.60
CA ASP A 157 11.68 12.94 -0.37
C ASP A 157 10.83 13.39 -1.56
N ILE A 158 9.89 12.56 -2.01
CA ILE A 158 8.94 12.95 -3.06
C ILE A 158 8.05 14.11 -2.58
N LEU A 159 7.50 14.01 -1.38
CA LEU A 159 6.62 15.03 -0.80
C LEU A 159 7.33 16.37 -0.55
N LEU A 160 8.63 16.32 -0.23
CA LEU A 160 9.47 17.51 -0.03
C LEU A 160 10.03 18.10 -1.35
N GLY A 161 9.82 17.40 -2.49
CA GLY A 161 10.35 17.82 -3.79
C GLY A 161 11.85 17.53 -3.98
N ASN A 162 12.45 16.70 -3.11
CA ASN A 162 13.85 16.27 -3.22
C ASN A 162 14.02 15.13 -4.24
N ALA A 163 12.96 14.40 -4.52
CA ALA A 163 12.93 13.35 -5.54
C ALA A 163 11.68 13.47 -6.41
N SER A 164 11.77 13.02 -7.66
CA SER A 164 10.61 12.93 -8.53
C SER A 164 9.70 11.76 -8.11
N GLY A 165 8.40 11.97 -8.12
CA GLY A 165 7.43 10.88 -7.93
C GLY A 165 7.35 9.97 -9.16
N ARG A 166 7.50 10.54 -10.38
CA ARG A 166 7.47 9.83 -11.66
C ARG A 166 8.41 10.53 -12.64
N ASP A 167 9.25 9.78 -13.33
CA ASP A 167 10.26 10.34 -14.23
C ASP A 167 9.81 10.34 -15.71
N SER A 168 8.84 9.47 -16.06
CA SER A 168 8.18 9.42 -17.37
C SER A 168 6.78 8.82 -17.25
N ASP A 169 5.92 9.09 -18.23
CA ASP A 169 4.53 8.58 -18.25
C ASP A 169 4.46 7.05 -18.30
N ASP A 170 5.46 6.42 -18.91
CA ASP A 170 5.54 4.94 -19.03
C ASP A 170 6.19 4.27 -17.81
N GLN A 171 6.69 5.03 -16.84
CA GLN A 171 7.38 4.47 -15.69
C GLN A 171 6.41 3.72 -14.78
N ILE A 172 6.67 2.45 -14.55
CA ILE A 172 5.95 1.63 -13.58
C ILE A 172 6.47 1.97 -12.18
N ILE A 173 5.56 2.20 -11.25
CA ILE A 173 5.91 2.52 -9.85
C ILE A 173 5.39 1.40 -8.96
N VAL A 174 6.25 0.89 -8.09
CA VAL A 174 5.88 -0.04 -7.01
C VAL A 174 6.09 0.67 -5.68
N TYR A 175 4.98 1.06 -5.06
CA TYR A 175 4.97 1.74 -3.78
C TYR A 175 4.63 0.77 -2.65
N SER A 176 5.59 0.54 -1.79
CA SER A 176 5.45 -0.28 -0.59
C SER A 176 4.96 0.57 0.59
N VAL A 177 3.91 0.10 1.25
CA VAL A 177 3.32 0.77 2.42
C VAL A 177 3.50 -0.15 3.64
N GLY A 178 4.51 0.12 4.44
CA GLY A 178 4.77 -0.58 5.70
C GLY A 178 3.94 -0.02 6.86
N GLY A 179 3.59 1.26 6.76
CA GLY A 179 2.85 2.03 7.76
C GLY A 179 3.78 2.71 8.77
N MET A 180 3.49 3.97 9.07
CA MET A 180 4.28 4.75 10.01
C MET A 180 3.44 5.24 11.18
N PRO A 181 3.87 5.03 12.44
CA PRO A 181 3.14 5.52 13.64
C PRO A 181 2.89 7.03 13.64
N VAL A 182 3.71 7.81 12.96
CA VAL A 182 3.52 9.27 12.84
C VAL A 182 2.23 9.63 12.10
N GLU A 183 1.82 8.80 11.15
CA GLU A 183 0.55 8.97 10.42
C GLU A 183 -0.64 8.73 11.35
N ASP A 184 -0.58 7.69 12.18
CA ASP A 184 -1.62 7.39 13.18
C ASP A 184 -1.76 8.53 14.19
N VAL A 185 -0.64 9.10 14.64
CA VAL A 185 -0.65 10.25 15.56
C VAL A 185 -1.24 11.49 14.89
N ALA A 186 -0.88 11.76 13.62
CA ALA A 186 -1.41 12.90 12.87
C ALA A 186 -2.93 12.79 12.67
N TRP A 187 -3.41 11.62 12.23
CA TRP A 187 -4.84 11.32 12.09
C TRP A 187 -5.56 11.35 13.45
N GLY A 188 -4.99 10.74 14.46
CA GLY A 188 -5.53 10.73 15.81
C GLY A 188 -5.73 12.14 16.35
N LYS A 189 -4.79 13.05 16.10
CA LYS A 189 -4.91 14.46 16.47
C LYS A 189 -6.10 15.13 15.76
N VAL A 190 -6.23 14.97 14.45
CA VAL A 190 -7.34 15.54 13.68
C VAL A 190 -8.69 14.99 14.16
N CYS A 191 -8.78 13.68 14.36
CA CYS A 191 -9.98 13.04 14.89
C CYS A 191 -10.34 13.56 16.28
N TYR A 192 -9.37 13.67 17.18
CA TYR A 192 -9.55 14.21 18.53
C TYR A 192 -10.04 15.65 18.51
N GLU A 193 -9.40 16.54 17.76
CA GLU A 193 -9.79 17.94 17.66
C GLU A 193 -11.19 18.11 17.09
N ASN A 194 -11.56 17.32 16.09
CA ASN A 194 -12.91 17.35 15.52
C ASN A 194 -13.95 16.80 16.51
N ALA A 195 -13.66 15.72 17.21
CA ALA A 195 -14.55 15.18 18.23
C ALA A 195 -14.81 16.20 19.34
N VAL A 196 -13.77 16.89 19.81
CA VAL A 196 -13.91 17.96 20.81
C VAL A 196 -14.80 19.10 20.30
N LYS A 197 -14.57 19.58 19.06
CA LYS A 197 -15.39 20.64 18.43
C LYS A 197 -16.86 20.23 18.28
N MET A 198 -17.12 18.96 18.02
CA MET A 198 -18.46 18.40 17.84
C MET A 198 -19.14 18.00 19.17
N GLY A 199 -18.46 18.11 20.31
CA GLY A 199 -18.94 17.64 21.60
C GLY A 199 -19.11 16.14 21.70
N LEU A 200 -18.34 15.36 20.90
CA LEU A 200 -18.39 13.91 20.88
C LEU A 200 -17.40 13.31 21.89
N GLY A 201 -17.76 12.13 22.40
CA GLY A 201 -16.94 11.39 23.33
C GLY A 201 -17.20 11.72 24.80
N THR A 202 -16.50 11.01 25.68
CA THR A 202 -16.60 11.18 27.14
C THR A 202 -15.22 11.54 27.69
N LYS A 203 -15.16 12.63 28.45
CA LYS A 203 -13.96 13.01 29.15
C LYS A 203 -13.78 12.09 30.37
N LEU A 204 -12.79 11.22 30.30
CA LEU A 204 -12.44 10.32 31.39
C LEU A 204 -11.34 10.93 32.26
N ASN A 205 -11.43 10.71 33.56
CA ASN A 205 -10.33 11.04 34.47
C ASN A 205 -9.40 9.84 34.54
N LEU A 206 -8.19 9.98 34.00
CA LEU A 206 -7.23 8.86 33.94
C LEU A 206 -6.75 8.47 35.35
N TRP A 207 -6.39 9.50 36.16
CA TRP A 207 -6.11 9.41 37.58
C TRP A 207 -6.27 10.78 38.24
N ASN A 208 -6.55 10.80 39.54
CA ASN A 208 -6.68 12.05 40.28
C ASN A 208 -5.28 12.60 40.71
N LYS A 209 -4.29 11.73 40.82
CA LYS A 209 -2.91 12.05 41.14
C LYS A 209 -2.01 11.07 40.42
N PRO A 210 -0.95 11.53 39.72
CA PRO A 210 0.02 10.64 39.11
C PRO A 210 0.75 9.83 40.19
N ASP A 211 0.84 8.52 40.02
CA ASP A 211 1.55 7.63 40.94
C ASP A 211 3.04 7.44 40.57
N MET A 212 3.48 8.08 39.50
CA MET A 212 4.88 8.08 39.09
C MET A 212 5.58 9.29 39.73
N CYS A 213 6.29 9.04 40.80
CA CYS A 213 7.21 9.95 41.45
C CYS A 213 8.59 9.34 41.46
#